data_346af0a3fdcd5dba56f6c855b3433cfa
#
_entry.id   346af0a3fdcd5dba56f6c855b3433cfa
#
_cell.length_a   1.000
_cell.length_b   1.000
_cell.length_c   1.000
_cell.angle_alpha   90.00
_cell.angle_beta   90.00
_cell.angle_gamma   90.00
#
_symmetry.space_group_name_H-M   'P 1'
#
loop_
_entity.id
_entity.type
_entity.pdbx_description
1 polymer ?
#
loop_
_entity_poly.entity_id
_entity_poly.type
_entity_poly.pdbx_seq_one_letter_code
_entity_poly.pdbx_strand_id
1 'polypeptide(L)'
;MSRADKQLAAMKRSPDTEWPVEDVIGTCRFYGVRCVVPADGAHYVLSHHLIDGLLTIPASRPLKPFHVMLLVDLLEAVIEGKKWYAATKSSLSF
;
A
#
# COMPACT_ATOMS: atom_id res chain seq x y z
N MET A 1 14.34 14.99 -3.71
CA MET A 1 13.41 13.86 -3.51
C MET A 1 12.83 13.92 -2.12
N SER A 2 11.55 13.64 -1.99
CA SER A 2 10.90 13.61 -0.69
C SER A 2 11.23 12.32 0.05
N ARG A 3 10.94 12.30 1.36
CA ARG A 3 11.08 11.09 2.17
C ARG A 3 10.21 9.96 1.61
N ALA A 4 9.01 10.28 1.15
CA ALA A 4 8.09 9.29 0.60
C ALA A 4 8.63 8.68 -0.70
N ASP A 5 9.26 9.48 -1.55
CA ASP A 5 9.88 8.96 -2.78
C ASP A 5 11.00 7.99 -2.46
N LYS A 6 11.82 8.31 -1.48
CA LYS A 6 12.91 7.43 -1.04
C LYS A 6 12.37 6.13 -0.43
N GLN A 7 11.29 6.25 0.35
CA GLN A 7 10.62 5.10 0.97
C GLN A 7 10.07 4.17 -0.10
N LEU A 8 9.39 4.72 -1.10
CA LEU A 8 8.83 3.92 -2.19
C LEU A 8 9.93 3.19 -2.97
N ALA A 9 11.03 3.88 -3.26
CA ALA A 9 12.17 3.26 -3.94
C ALA A 9 12.76 2.13 -3.12
N ALA A 10 12.86 2.29 -1.81
CA ALA A 10 13.38 1.26 -0.91
C ALA A 10 12.44 0.06 -0.83
N MET A 11 11.13 0.29 -0.78
CA MET A 11 10.13 -0.78 -0.78
C MET A 11 10.21 -1.60 -2.07
N LYS A 12 10.39 -0.92 -3.19
CA LYS A 12 10.51 -1.56 -4.50
C LYS A 12 11.78 -2.41 -4.59
N ARG A 13 12.89 -1.90 -4.04
CA ARG A 13 14.18 -2.57 -4.07
C ARG A 13 14.27 -3.76 -3.10
N SER A 14 13.64 -3.64 -1.94
CA SER A 14 13.77 -4.63 -0.86
C SER A 14 12.41 -4.94 -0.22
N PRO A 15 11.47 -5.56 -0.96
CA PRO A 15 10.14 -5.85 -0.43
C PRO A 15 10.15 -6.91 0.67
N ASP A 16 11.22 -7.72 0.75
CA ASP A 16 11.37 -8.78 1.74
C ASP A 16 11.95 -8.31 3.08
N THR A 17 12.33 -7.04 3.16
CA THR A 17 12.68 -6.42 4.44
C THR A 17 11.40 -6.28 5.29
N GLU A 18 11.52 -6.40 6.60
CA GLU A 18 10.38 -6.13 7.47
C GLU A 18 10.04 -4.64 7.44
N TRP A 19 8.88 -4.31 6.87
CA TRP A 19 8.42 -2.94 6.75
C TRP A 19 7.40 -2.63 7.83
N PRO A 20 7.68 -1.66 8.74
CA PRO A 20 6.68 -1.22 9.71
C PRO A 20 5.47 -0.64 8.99
N VAL A 21 4.28 -1.03 9.43
CA VAL A 21 3.04 -0.62 8.78
C VAL A 21 2.90 0.90 8.76
N GLU A 22 3.23 1.56 9.88
CA GLU A 22 3.10 3.02 9.99
C GLU A 22 3.92 3.76 8.95
N ASP A 23 5.12 3.27 8.65
CA ASP A 23 6.00 3.90 7.65
C ASP A 23 5.38 3.79 6.27
N VAL A 24 4.84 2.61 5.94
CA VAL A 24 4.21 2.35 4.65
C VAL A 24 2.93 3.17 4.50
N ILE A 25 2.12 3.25 5.56
CA ILE A 25 0.90 4.04 5.56
C ILE A 25 1.21 5.53 5.37
N GLY A 26 2.26 6.03 6.02
CA GLY A 26 2.72 7.40 5.83
C GLY A 26 3.05 7.68 4.37
N THR A 27 3.73 6.75 3.72
CA THR A 27 4.06 6.86 2.29
C THR A 27 2.80 6.87 1.43
N CYS A 28 1.85 5.98 1.71
CA CYS A 28 0.58 5.93 0.99
C CYS A 28 -0.19 7.26 1.12
N ARG A 29 -0.28 7.79 2.33
CA ARG A 29 -0.97 9.06 2.58
C ARG A 29 -0.31 10.23 1.87
N PHE A 30 1.00 10.21 1.77
CA PHE A 30 1.74 11.24 1.03
C PHE A 30 1.29 11.32 -0.42
N TYR A 31 1.04 10.17 -1.05
CA TYR A 31 0.59 10.12 -2.44
C TYR A 31 -0.93 10.24 -2.59
N GLY A 32 -1.63 10.58 -1.52
CA GLY A 32 -3.06 10.84 -1.58
C GLY A 32 -3.96 9.62 -1.40
N VAL A 33 -3.39 8.47 -1.04
CA VAL A 33 -4.19 7.27 -0.75
C VAL A 33 -4.78 7.41 0.65
N ARG A 34 -6.08 7.25 0.76
CA ARG A 34 -6.77 7.30 2.04
C ARG A 34 -6.58 5.98 2.77
N CYS A 35 -6.09 6.04 4.00
CA CYS A 35 -5.83 4.88 4.82
C CYS A 35 -6.60 5.04 6.13
N VAL A 36 -7.59 4.18 6.35
CA VAL A 36 -8.49 4.27 7.51
C VAL A 36 -8.41 2.97 8.29
N VAL A 37 -8.31 3.09 9.62
CA VAL A 37 -8.37 1.93 10.52
C VAL A 37 -9.84 1.77 10.93
N PRO A 38 -10.45 0.61 10.63
CA PRO A 38 -11.82 0.37 11.08
C PRO A 38 -11.88 0.16 12.58
N ALA A 39 -13.11 0.08 13.12
CA ALA A 39 -13.35 0.00 14.57
C ALA A 39 -12.64 -1.18 15.24
N ASP A 40 -12.42 -2.28 14.52
CA ASP A 40 -11.71 -3.45 15.07
C ASP A 40 -10.21 -3.25 15.19
N GLY A 41 -9.65 -2.23 14.55
CA GLY A 41 -8.23 -1.92 14.62
C GLY A 41 -7.31 -2.94 13.97
N ALA A 42 -7.84 -3.95 13.31
CA ALA A 42 -7.07 -5.09 12.81
C ALA A 42 -6.40 -4.82 11.45
N HIS A 43 -7.03 -4.00 10.62
CA HIS A 43 -6.59 -3.76 9.25
C HIS A 43 -6.77 -2.31 8.88
N TYR A 44 -5.86 -1.79 8.03
CA TYR A 44 -6.11 -0.55 7.32
C TYR A 44 -6.92 -0.84 6.06
N VAL A 45 -7.86 0.04 5.75
CA VAL A 45 -8.60 0.01 4.49
C VAL A 45 -8.07 1.17 3.64
N LEU A 46 -7.57 0.85 2.46
CA LEU A 46 -7.00 1.82 1.54
C LEU A 46 -7.99 2.14 0.43
N SER A 47 -8.16 3.43 0.14
CA SER A 47 -9.05 3.89 -0.93
C SER A 47 -8.48 5.08 -1.66
N HIS A 48 -8.83 5.20 -2.93
CA HIS A 48 -8.41 6.29 -3.81
C HIS A 48 -9.31 6.25 -5.05
N HIS A 49 -9.53 7.40 -5.71
CA HIS A 49 -10.41 7.40 -6.89
C HIS A 49 -9.88 6.55 -8.03
N LEU A 50 -8.59 6.26 -8.08
CA LEU A 50 -8.00 5.38 -9.08
C LEU A 50 -7.99 3.92 -8.65
N ILE A 51 -8.32 3.61 -7.39
CA ILE A 51 -8.39 2.23 -6.90
C ILE A 51 -9.82 1.73 -7.10
N ASP A 52 -9.96 0.67 -7.88
CA ASP A 52 -11.24 -0.01 -8.07
C ASP A 52 -11.31 -1.19 -7.10
N GLY A 53 -12.23 -1.12 -6.14
CA GLY A 53 -12.37 -2.10 -5.08
C GLY A 53 -11.72 -1.66 -3.79
N LEU A 54 -11.62 -2.56 -2.84
CA LEU A 54 -11.02 -2.30 -1.53
C LEU A 54 -9.76 -3.11 -1.35
N LEU A 55 -8.74 -2.47 -0.79
CA LEU A 55 -7.52 -3.15 -0.38
C LEU A 55 -7.38 -3.02 1.13
N THR A 56 -7.14 -4.13 1.82
CA THR A 56 -6.89 -4.12 3.25
C THR A 56 -5.49 -4.67 3.53
N ILE A 57 -4.81 -4.08 4.51
CA ILE A 57 -3.52 -4.57 4.97
C ILE A 57 -3.50 -4.66 6.49
N PRO A 58 -2.72 -5.61 7.07
CA PRO A 58 -2.65 -5.73 8.53
C PRO A 58 -2.14 -4.44 9.18
N ALA A 59 -2.70 -4.11 10.34
CA ALA A 59 -2.33 -2.89 11.07
C ALA A 59 -1.38 -3.15 12.22
N SER A 60 -1.28 -4.38 12.70
CA SER A 60 -0.62 -4.69 13.97
C SER A 60 0.69 -5.48 13.83
N ARG A 61 1.16 -5.71 12.62
CA ARG A 61 2.38 -6.50 12.38
C ARG A 61 3.09 -6.01 11.13
N PRO A 62 4.40 -6.31 10.98
CA PRO A 62 5.13 -5.95 9.76
C PRO A 62 4.48 -6.57 8.52
N LEU A 63 4.59 -5.87 7.40
CA LEU A 63 4.00 -6.32 6.15
C LEU A 63 4.83 -7.45 5.54
N LYS A 64 4.13 -8.44 4.99
CA LYS A 64 4.78 -9.50 4.21
C LYS A 64 5.21 -8.97 2.86
N PRO A 65 6.19 -9.60 2.20
CA PRO A 65 6.68 -9.13 0.90
C PRO A 65 5.58 -8.91 -0.13
N PHE A 66 4.57 -9.78 -0.20
CA PHE A 66 3.51 -9.60 -1.19
C PHE A 66 2.64 -8.38 -0.90
N HIS A 67 2.44 -8.02 0.37
CA HIS A 67 1.75 -6.78 0.72
C HIS A 67 2.55 -5.56 0.23
N VAL A 68 3.86 -5.59 0.45
CA VAL A 68 4.74 -4.50 0.02
C VAL A 68 4.72 -4.36 -1.49
N MET A 69 4.79 -5.47 -2.20
CA MET A 69 4.75 -5.49 -3.67
C MET A 69 3.42 -4.96 -4.22
N LEU A 70 2.29 -5.34 -3.58
CA LEU A 70 0.99 -4.81 -3.96
C LEU A 70 0.92 -3.30 -3.77
N LEU A 71 1.45 -2.81 -2.66
CA LEU A 71 1.44 -1.38 -2.36
C LEU A 71 2.35 -0.59 -3.29
N VAL A 72 3.50 -1.13 -3.65
CA VAL A 72 4.39 -0.50 -4.64
C VAL A 72 3.66 -0.38 -5.98
N ASP A 73 3.02 -1.46 -6.43
CA ASP A 73 2.28 -1.45 -7.69
C ASP A 73 1.14 -0.43 -7.66
N LEU A 74 0.40 -0.39 -6.56
CA LEU A 74 -0.68 0.57 -6.35
C LEU A 74 -0.17 2.01 -6.39
N LEU A 75 0.90 2.30 -5.65
CA LEU A 75 1.44 3.66 -5.58
C LEU A 75 2.01 4.09 -6.92
N GLU A 76 2.66 3.21 -7.65
CA GLU A 76 3.15 3.54 -8.99
C GLU A 76 1.99 3.85 -9.93
N ALA A 77 0.89 3.11 -9.84
CA ALA A 77 -0.31 3.39 -10.64
C ALA A 77 -0.90 4.75 -10.29
N VAL A 78 -1.01 5.07 -9.01
CA VAL A 78 -1.53 6.36 -8.55
C VAL A 78 -0.65 7.50 -9.04
N ILE A 79 0.66 7.37 -8.93
CA ILE A 79 1.63 8.38 -9.39
C ILE A 79 1.49 8.61 -10.91
N GLU A 80 1.30 7.54 -11.67
CA GLU A 80 1.15 7.61 -13.12
C GLU A 80 -0.27 8.00 -13.57
N GLY A 81 -1.21 8.13 -12.63
CA GLY A 81 -2.59 8.45 -12.94
C GLY A 81 -3.37 7.30 -13.59
N LYS A 82 -2.97 6.07 -13.32
CA LYS A 82 -3.58 4.88 -13.89
C LYS A 82 -4.53 4.20 -12.91
N LYS A 83 -5.59 3.60 -13.44
CA LYS A 83 -6.51 2.80 -12.65
C LYS A 83 -5.81 1.56 -12.09
N TRP A 84 -6.12 1.21 -10.85
CA TRP A 84 -5.59 0.03 -10.19
C TRP A 84 -6.76 -0.82 -9.68
N TYR A 85 -6.75 -2.12 -10.02
CA TYR A 85 -7.87 -3.02 -9.76
C TYR A 85 -7.53 -3.94 -8.59
N ALA A 86 -8.05 -3.62 -7.42
CA ALA A 86 -7.75 -4.34 -6.18
C ALA A 86 -8.19 -5.81 -6.25
N ALA A 87 -9.36 -6.09 -6.78
CA ALA A 87 -9.90 -7.45 -6.86
C ALA A 87 -8.99 -8.37 -7.69
N THR A 88 -8.51 -7.89 -8.84
CA THR A 88 -7.61 -8.67 -9.70
C THR A 88 -6.28 -8.94 -8.99
N LYS A 89 -5.73 -7.92 -8.37
CA LYS A 89 -4.43 -8.06 -7.67
C LYS A 89 -4.56 -8.96 -6.45
N SER A 90 -5.64 -8.82 -5.69
CA SER A 90 -5.87 -9.65 -4.50
C SER A 90 -6.05 -11.12 -4.84
N SER A 91 -6.72 -11.44 -5.95
CA SER A 91 -6.95 -12.82 -6.36
C SER A 91 -5.66 -13.52 -6.79
N LEU A 92 -4.67 -12.76 -7.23
CA LEU A 92 -3.36 -13.31 -7.59
C LEU A 92 -2.48 -13.61 -6.38
N SER A 93 -2.89 -13.19 -5.20
CA SER A 93 -2.12 -13.35 -3.97
C SER A 93 -2.29 -14.71 -3.30
N PHE A 94 -3.13 -15.56 -3.82
CA PHE A 94 -3.40 -16.90 -3.23
C PHE A 94 -2.55 -17.99 -3.82
#